data_a8f77314b738a4dbd309818a34d4aa74
#
_entry.id   a8f77314b738a4dbd309818a34d4aa74
#
_cell.length_a   1.000
_cell.length_b   1.000
_cell.length_c   1.000
_cell.angle_alpha   90.00
_cell.angle_beta   90.00
_cell.angle_gamma   90.00
#
_symmetry.space_group_name_H-M   'P 1'
#
loop_
_entity.id
_entity.type
_entity.pdbx_description
1 polymer ?
#
loop_
_entity_poly.entity_id
_entity_poly.type
_entity_poly.pdbx_seq_one_letter_code
_entity_poly.pdbx_strand_id
1 'polypeptide(L)'
;MVSRRRLLAATGVALVAGCGSGSDAGTATGDGGGGEAEPLVVRPSGFEDEGTIPRKYTGVGDDVSPPMTVESVPANAETLAIVLDDPDANDYLHWLIWNVPADTDEIPAGIPRTETVDSLGGARQGTNDFGEIGYRGPLPPEGDAAHTYQFSTYAVDTSLELAAGADRGELDSALDGHVIDRYPFVGTFDR
;
A
#
# COMPACT_ATOMS: atom_id res chain seq x y z
N MET A 1 -23.05 -16.79 -46.38
CA MET A 1 -22.09 -17.40 -47.34
C MET A 1 -20.89 -17.83 -46.49
N VAL A 2 -20.85 -19.07 -46.03
CA VAL A 2 -20.34 -20.31 -46.64
C VAL A 2 -18.93 -20.12 -47.22
N SER A 3 -17.86 -20.64 -46.64
CA SER A 3 -17.29 -21.99 -46.88
C SER A 3 -15.96 -22.09 -46.13
N ARG A 4 -15.71 -23.00 -45.22
CA ARG A 4 -15.30 -24.40 -45.28
C ARG A 4 -13.93 -24.69 -45.94
N ARG A 5 -13.08 -25.38 -45.19
CA ARG A 5 -12.30 -26.62 -45.38
C ARG A 5 -10.78 -26.41 -45.38
N ARG A 6 -9.92 -27.34 -44.97
CA ARG A 6 -9.86 -28.68 -44.38
C ARG A 6 -8.40 -28.98 -43.99
N LEU A 7 -8.21 -29.66 -42.87
CA LEU A 7 -7.43 -30.86 -42.59
C LEU A 7 -6.24 -31.25 -43.53
N LEU A 8 -5.11 -31.60 -42.91
CA LEU A 8 -4.42 -32.88 -43.18
C LEU A 8 -3.42 -33.21 -42.03
N ALA A 9 -3.50 -34.48 -41.60
CA ALA A 9 -2.65 -35.13 -40.61
C ALA A 9 -1.43 -35.77 -41.29
N ALA A 10 -0.34 -35.94 -40.56
CA ALA A 10 0.69 -36.93 -40.91
C ALA A 10 1.30 -37.52 -39.65
N THR A 11 1.07 -38.78 -39.49
CA THR A 11 1.62 -39.76 -38.57
C THR A 11 3.09 -40.08 -38.87
N GLY A 12 3.91 -40.25 -37.83
CA GLY A 12 5.24 -40.81 -37.92
C GLY A 12 5.62 -41.51 -36.61
N VAL A 13 5.47 -42.84 -36.58
CA VAL A 13 5.92 -43.75 -35.53
C VAL A 13 7.36 -44.18 -35.83
N ALA A 14 8.23 -44.07 -34.82
CA ALA A 14 9.50 -44.80 -34.80
C ALA A 14 9.76 -45.32 -33.37
N LEU A 15 9.64 -46.63 -33.20
CA LEU A 15 10.07 -47.40 -32.05
C LEU A 15 11.58 -47.66 -32.16
N VAL A 16 12.31 -47.36 -31.08
CA VAL A 16 13.60 -47.99 -30.81
C VAL A 16 13.64 -48.45 -29.35
N ALA A 17 13.67 -49.77 -29.18
CA ALA A 17 13.91 -50.41 -27.90
C ALA A 17 15.42 -50.41 -27.58
N GLY A 18 15.79 -50.03 -26.39
CA GLY A 18 17.13 -50.14 -25.83
C GLY A 18 17.08 -50.36 -24.33
N CYS A 19 17.25 -51.59 -23.90
CA CYS A 19 17.48 -51.98 -22.51
C CYS A 19 18.83 -51.46 -22.02
N GLY A 20 18.89 -50.86 -20.86
CA GLY A 20 20.11 -50.52 -20.14
C GLY A 20 19.79 -50.28 -18.67
N SER A 21 20.13 -51.27 -17.86
CA SER A 21 20.04 -51.24 -16.38
C SER A 21 21.05 -50.25 -15.80
N GLY A 22 20.65 -49.48 -14.76
CA GLY A 22 21.64 -48.82 -13.89
C GLY A 22 21.11 -47.66 -13.09
N SER A 23 20.92 -47.92 -11.83
CA SER A 23 21.15 -47.02 -10.66
C SER A 23 20.23 -45.83 -10.43
N ASP A 24 19.48 -45.95 -9.34
CA ASP A 24 18.84 -44.93 -8.58
C ASP A 24 19.70 -43.68 -8.37
N ALA A 25 19.27 -42.56 -8.92
CA ALA A 25 19.57 -41.23 -8.38
C ALA A 25 18.21 -40.51 -8.29
N GLY A 26 17.67 -40.48 -7.07
CA GLY A 26 16.49 -39.71 -6.76
C GLY A 26 16.72 -38.24 -7.09
N THR A 27 16.20 -37.81 -8.24
CA THR A 27 16.04 -36.39 -8.53
C THR A 27 14.84 -35.94 -7.71
N ALA A 28 15.12 -35.40 -6.54
CA ALA A 28 14.18 -34.56 -5.82
C ALA A 28 13.90 -33.36 -6.74
N THR A 29 12.82 -33.43 -7.47
CA THR A 29 12.17 -32.25 -8.06
C THR A 29 11.70 -31.43 -6.87
N GLY A 30 12.56 -30.50 -6.42
CA GLY A 30 12.14 -29.40 -5.58
C GLY A 30 11.14 -28.61 -6.38
N ASP A 31 9.87 -28.86 -6.11
CA ASP A 31 8.78 -27.96 -6.46
C ASP A 31 9.04 -26.68 -5.66
N GLY A 32 9.82 -25.79 -6.25
CA GLY A 32 9.98 -24.42 -5.81
C GLY A 32 8.67 -23.71 -6.14
N GLY A 33 7.65 -23.93 -5.32
CA GLY A 33 6.47 -23.11 -5.29
C GLY A 33 6.89 -21.69 -4.89
N GLY A 34 7.33 -20.91 -5.87
CA GLY A 34 7.37 -19.47 -5.78
C GLY A 34 5.92 -19.00 -5.80
N GLY A 35 5.23 -19.05 -4.65
CA GLY A 35 4.01 -18.31 -4.48
C GLY A 35 4.36 -16.84 -4.76
N GLU A 36 3.70 -16.22 -5.74
CA GLU A 36 3.78 -14.79 -5.94
C GLU A 36 3.43 -14.17 -4.59
N ALA A 37 4.33 -13.30 -4.07
CA ALA A 37 4.05 -12.59 -2.84
C ALA A 37 2.78 -11.76 -3.05
N GLU A 38 1.81 -11.88 -2.15
CA GLU A 38 0.62 -11.05 -2.22
C GLU A 38 1.02 -9.57 -2.18
N PRO A 39 0.50 -8.72 -3.09
CA PRO A 39 0.82 -7.32 -3.09
C PRO A 39 0.15 -6.59 -1.92
N LEU A 40 0.70 -5.45 -1.51
CA LEU A 40 0.00 -4.53 -0.62
C LEU A 40 -1.21 -3.95 -1.34
N VAL A 41 -2.40 -4.02 -0.72
CA VAL A 41 -3.61 -3.36 -1.20
C VAL A 41 -4.32 -2.67 -0.04
N VAL A 42 -4.42 -1.34 -0.12
CA VAL A 42 -5.10 -0.51 0.88
C VAL A 42 -6.05 0.45 0.19
N ARG A 43 -7.32 0.43 0.57
CA ARG A 43 -8.35 1.25 -0.09
C ARG A 43 -9.00 2.22 0.87
N PRO A 44 -9.34 3.42 0.40
CA PRO A 44 -10.19 4.31 1.18
C PRO A 44 -11.58 3.68 1.35
N SER A 45 -12.10 3.69 2.58
CA SER A 45 -13.47 3.20 2.87
C SER A 45 -14.48 4.32 2.97
N GLY A 46 -14.01 5.56 2.96
CA GLY A 46 -14.83 6.76 3.12
C GLY A 46 -15.18 7.49 1.83
N PHE A 47 -14.51 7.15 0.72
CA PHE A 47 -14.70 7.71 -0.64
C PHE A 47 -14.07 6.73 -1.65
N GLU A 48 -14.33 6.92 -2.93
CA GLU A 48 -13.74 6.12 -4.00
C GLU A 48 -12.32 6.64 -4.33
N ASP A 49 -11.42 5.74 -4.74
CA ASP A 49 -10.11 6.14 -5.28
C ASP A 49 -10.31 7.08 -6.48
N GLU A 50 -9.49 8.11 -6.60
CA GLU A 50 -9.64 9.22 -7.54
C GLU A 50 -10.91 10.08 -7.32
N GLY A 51 -11.72 9.78 -6.29
CA GLY A 51 -12.96 10.48 -5.98
C GLY A 51 -12.75 11.75 -5.15
N THR A 52 -13.86 12.48 -4.94
CA THR A 52 -13.86 13.65 -4.06
C THR A 52 -13.81 13.24 -2.59
N ILE A 53 -12.87 13.80 -1.84
CA ILE A 53 -12.75 13.59 -0.39
C ILE A 53 -13.94 14.27 0.31
N PRO A 54 -14.75 13.52 1.07
CA PRO A 54 -15.88 14.09 1.80
C PRO A 54 -15.44 15.19 2.78
N ARG A 55 -16.22 16.27 2.84
CA ARG A 55 -15.94 17.45 3.65
C ARG A 55 -15.55 17.14 5.10
N LYS A 56 -16.13 16.11 5.72
CA LYS A 56 -15.80 15.69 7.09
C LYS A 56 -14.33 15.32 7.31
N TYR A 57 -13.64 14.88 6.25
CA TYR A 57 -12.23 14.52 6.30
C TYR A 57 -11.30 15.67 5.93
N THR A 58 -11.83 16.86 5.70
CA THR A 58 -11.06 18.03 5.25
C THR A 58 -10.92 19.08 6.35
N GLY A 59 -9.93 19.97 6.22
CA GLY A 59 -9.67 21.06 7.17
C GLY A 59 -10.81 22.10 7.25
N VAL A 60 -11.78 22.06 6.35
CA VAL A 60 -13.01 22.87 6.41
C VAL A 60 -14.21 22.12 6.99
N GLY A 61 -14.05 20.86 7.35
CA GLY A 61 -15.07 20.00 7.97
C GLY A 61 -14.69 19.61 9.40
N ASP A 62 -14.86 18.33 9.72
CA ASP A 62 -14.55 17.81 11.07
C ASP A 62 -13.05 17.57 11.25
N ASP A 63 -12.28 17.59 10.15
CA ASP A 63 -10.82 17.46 10.11
C ASP A 63 -10.33 16.15 10.77
N VAL A 64 -11.01 15.05 10.47
CA VAL A 64 -10.72 13.70 10.96
C VAL A 64 -10.14 12.83 9.85
N SER A 65 -9.21 11.94 10.17
CA SER A 65 -8.66 11.02 9.18
C SER A 65 -9.73 10.11 8.58
N PRO A 66 -9.68 9.80 7.27
CA PRO A 66 -10.62 8.86 6.66
C PRO A 66 -10.32 7.42 7.11
N PRO A 67 -11.33 6.53 7.09
CA PRO A 67 -11.10 5.11 7.29
C PRO A 67 -10.49 4.48 6.05
N MET A 68 -9.66 3.44 6.25
CA MET A 68 -9.06 2.66 5.17
C MET A 68 -9.17 1.17 5.48
N THR A 69 -9.45 0.37 4.46
CA THR A 69 -9.43 -1.09 4.54
C THR A 69 -8.10 -1.60 4.01
N VAL A 70 -7.43 -2.46 4.75
CA VAL A 70 -6.23 -3.19 4.34
C VAL A 70 -6.68 -4.54 3.81
N GLU A 71 -6.67 -4.71 2.48
CA GLU A 71 -7.21 -5.92 1.83
C GLU A 71 -6.15 -7.02 1.72
N SER A 72 -4.89 -6.64 1.57
CA SER A 72 -3.77 -7.57 1.39
C SER A 72 -2.46 -6.92 1.84
N VAL A 73 -1.60 -7.71 2.48
CA VAL A 73 -0.27 -7.28 2.93
C VAL A 73 0.75 -8.37 2.59
N PRO A 74 1.93 -8.04 2.05
CA PRO A 74 3.00 -9.01 1.82
C PRO A 74 3.35 -9.79 3.09
N ALA A 75 3.49 -11.12 2.97
CA ALA A 75 3.68 -12.02 4.12
C ALA A 75 4.96 -11.74 4.95
N ASN A 76 5.92 -11.02 4.38
CA ASN A 76 7.17 -10.62 5.04
C ASN A 76 7.12 -9.19 5.60
N ALA A 77 5.98 -8.51 5.55
CA ALA A 77 5.79 -7.23 6.21
C ALA A 77 5.58 -7.43 7.71
N GLU A 78 6.21 -6.59 8.51
CA GLU A 78 6.03 -6.53 9.97
C GLU A 78 5.10 -5.37 10.35
N THR A 79 5.26 -4.23 9.66
CA THR A 79 4.47 -3.03 9.91
C THR A 79 4.05 -2.31 8.63
N LEU A 80 3.12 -1.37 8.78
CA LEU A 80 2.73 -0.42 7.73
C LEU A 80 3.11 1.00 8.14
N ALA A 81 3.46 1.83 7.13
CA ALA A 81 3.56 3.27 7.27
C ALA A 81 2.64 3.95 6.25
N ILE A 82 2.03 5.08 6.62
CA ILE A 82 1.13 5.84 5.75
C ILE A 82 1.56 7.29 5.74
N VAL A 83 1.57 7.87 4.54
CA VAL A 83 1.86 9.28 4.30
C VAL A 83 0.72 9.87 3.47
N LEU A 84 0.26 11.04 3.83
CA LEU A 84 -0.65 11.87 3.05
C LEU A 84 0.05 13.17 2.69
N ASP A 85 0.17 13.43 1.41
CA ASP A 85 0.72 14.68 0.87
C ASP A 85 -0.19 15.30 -0.20
N ASP A 86 0.06 16.58 -0.51
CA ASP A 86 -0.58 17.37 -1.55
C ASP A 86 0.45 17.71 -2.63
N PRO A 87 0.55 16.92 -3.72
CA PRO A 87 1.49 17.17 -4.81
C PRO A 87 1.25 18.51 -5.53
N ASP A 88 0.02 19.02 -5.55
CA ASP A 88 -0.31 20.31 -6.17
C ASP A 88 0.18 21.50 -5.33
N ALA A 89 0.51 21.26 -4.06
CA ALA A 89 1.11 22.23 -3.14
C ALA A 89 2.58 21.91 -2.82
N ASN A 90 3.35 21.39 -3.77
CA ASN A 90 4.75 21.03 -3.62
C ASN A 90 4.98 19.98 -2.53
N ASP A 91 4.23 18.88 -2.63
CA ASP A 91 4.26 17.73 -1.71
C ASP A 91 4.01 18.14 -0.23
N TYR A 92 3.11 19.12 -0.01
CA TYR A 92 2.78 19.60 1.32
C TYR A 92 2.24 18.46 2.19
N LEU A 93 2.93 18.21 3.30
CA LEU A 93 2.64 17.07 4.17
C LEU A 93 1.43 17.30 5.07
N HIS A 94 0.45 16.43 4.96
CA HIS A 94 -0.79 16.45 5.75
C HIS A 94 -0.79 15.43 6.90
N TRP A 95 -0.13 14.27 6.73
CA TRP A 95 -0.10 13.23 7.74
C TRP A 95 1.02 12.23 7.50
N LEU A 96 1.62 11.74 8.59
CA LEU A 96 2.44 10.54 8.60
C LEU A 96 2.19 9.74 9.88
N ILE A 97 2.09 8.42 9.70
CA ILE A 97 1.94 7.43 10.76
C ILE A 97 2.74 6.20 10.38
N TRP A 98 3.40 5.55 11.33
CA TRP A 98 4.20 4.35 11.10
C TRP A 98 4.10 3.37 12.26
N ASN A 99 4.65 2.16 12.05
CA ASN A 99 4.53 1.04 12.96
C ASN A 99 3.07 0.62 13.24
N VAL A 100 2.19 0.78 12.24
CA VAL A 100 0.88 0.15 12.27
C VAL A 100 1.12 -1.35 12.04
N PRO A 101 0.61 -2.27 12.90
CA PRO A 101 0.83 -3.70 12.73
C PRO A 101 0.36 -4.20 11.36
N ALA A 102 1.14 -5.08 10.71
CA ALA A 102 0.83 -5.59 9.37
C ALA A 102 -0.44 -6.48 9.33
N ASP A 103 -0.90 -6.98 10.48
CA ASP A 103 -2.14 -7.75 10.64
C ASP A 103 -3.38 -6.86 10.88
N THR A 104 -3.27 -5.55 10.66
CA THR A 104 -4.37 -4.61 10.76
C THR A 104 -5.26 -4.72 9.53
N ASP A 105 -6.52 -5.11 9.68
CA ASP A 105 -7.51 -5.20 8.58
C ASP A 105 -8.15 -3.85 8.25
N GLU A 106 -8.25 -2.95 9.24
CA GLU A 106 -8.91 -1.65 9.11
C GLU A 106 -8.17 -0.56 9.90
N ILE A 107 -7.95 0.57 9.25
CA ILE A 107 -7.53 1.81 9.91
C ILE A 107 -8.79 2.65 10.10
N PRO A 108 -9.22 2.87 11.36
CA PRO A 108 -10.49 3.53 11.62
C PRO A 108 -10.45 5.03 11.27
N ALA A 109 -11.62 5.60 11.03
CA ALA A 109 -11.73 7.05 10.89
C ALA A 109 -11.42 7.75 12.22
N GLY A 110 -10.84 8.96 12.14
CA GLY A 110 -10.65 9.81 13.32
C GLY A 110 -9.54 9.35 14.25
N ILE A 111 -8.42 8.91 13.70
CA ILE A 111 -7.21 8.64 14.49
C ILE A 111 -6.87 9.86 15.35
N PRO A 112 -6.73 9.70 16.69
CA PRO A 112 -6.40 10.82 17.57
C PRO A 112 -5.07 11.48 17.18
N ARG A 113 -4.97 12.80 17.29
CA ARG A 113 -3.74 13.57 17.04
C ARG A 113 -2.80 13.49 18.24
N THR A 114 -2.30 12.30 18.49
CA THR A 114 -1.40 11.97 19.59
C THR A 114 -0.10 11.38 19.05
N GLU A 115 0.97 11.46 19.79
CA GLU A 115 2.26 10.87 19.41
C GLU A 115 2.18 9.37 19.19
N THR A 116 1.31 8.69 19.98
CA THR A 116 1.12 7.24 19.94
C THR A 116 -0.37 6.92 19.81
N VAL A 117 -0.68 5.92 18.99
CA VAL A 117 -2.04 5.44 18.71
C VAL A 117 -2.20 4.03 19.25
N ASP A 118 -2.68 3.90 20.50
CA ASP A 118 -2.82 2.60 21.18
C ASP A 118 -3.78 1.64 20.45
N SER A 119 -4.83 2.18 19.81
CA SER A 119 -5.80 1.38 19.03
C SER A 119 -5.20 0.75 17.76
N LEU A 120 -4.00 1.18 17.35
CA LEU A 120 -3.22 0.62 16.24
C LEU A 120 -1.88 0.05 16.74
N GLY A 121 -1.93 -0.70 17.84
CA GLY A 121 -0.75 -1.42 18.35
C GLY A 121 0.39 -0.53 18.85
N GLY A 122 0.12 0.74 19.15
CA GLY A 122 1.14 1.70 19.55
C GLY A 122 1.84 2.38 18.36
N ALA A 123 1.20 2.40 17.19
CA ALA A 123 1.66 3.17 16.03
C ALA A 123 2.00 4.61 16.40
N ARG A 124 3.00 5.18 15.75
CA ARG A 124 3.51 6.52 16.04
C ARG A 124 3.14 7.49 14.94
N GLN A 125 2.89 8.73 15.29
CA GLN A 125 2.61 9.81 14.35
C GLN A 125 3.69 10.87 14.38
N GLY A 126 3.90 11.49 13.22
CA GLY A 126 4.87 12.55 13.03
C GLY A 126 4.25 13.93 12.90
N THR A 127 5.12 14.90 12.73
CA THR A 127 4.79 16.32 12.56
C THR A 127 4.54 16.60 11.09
N ASN A 128 3.34 17.10 10.76
CA ASN A 128 2.96 17.56 9.44
C ASN A 128 3.46 19.00 9.16
N ASP A 129 3.26 19.49 7.93
CA ASP A 129 3.71 20.84 7.54
C ASP A 129 2.89 21.99 8.16
N PHE A 130 1.77 21.67 8.84
CA PHE A 130 1.07 22.63 9.70
C PHE A 130 1.76 22.80 11.06
N GLY A 131 2.80 22.01 11.36
CA GLY A 131 3.50 22.01 12.64
C GLY A 131 2.76 21.25 13.74
N GLU A 132 1.84 20.35 13.37
CA GLU A 132 1.01 19.57 14.29
C GLU A 132 1.31 18.08 14.16
N ILE A 133 1.16 17.32 15.24
CA ILE A 133 1.23 15.85 15.19
C ILE A 133 -0.10 15.28 14.73
N GLY A 134 -0.02 14.32 13.77
CA GLY A 134 -1.16 13.59 13.29
C GLY A 134 -1.80 14.18 12.04
N TYR A 135 -3.01 13.74 11.75
CA TYR A 135 -3.72 14.08 10.52
C TYR A 135 -4.20 15.53 10.49
N ARG A 136 -3.95 16.20 9.35
CA ARG A 136 -4.62 17.44 8.92
C ARG A 136 -5.22 17.22 7.55
N GLY A 137 -6.52 17.46 7.42
CA GLY A 137 -7.24 17.24 6.19
C GLY A 137 -6.92 18.25 5.10
N PRO A 138 -7.33 17.96 3.85
CA PRO A 138 -7.27 18.87 2.72
C PRO A 138 -7.74 20.27 3.05
N LEU A 139 -6.92 21.27 2.70
CA LEU A 139 -7.23 22.68 2.96
C LEU A 139 -6.65 23.57 1.84
N PRO A 140 -7.02 23.34 0.55
CA PRO A 140 -6.50 24.13 -0.55
C PRO A 140 -6.93 25.60 -0.41
N PRO A 141 -6.25 26.56 -1.04
CA PRO A 141 -6.69 27.95 -1.07
C PRO A 141 -8.10 28.09 -1.65
N GLU A 142 -8.86 29.05 -1.13
CA GLU A 142 -10.22 29.29 -1.61
C GLU A 142 -10.23 29.82 -3.04
N GLY A 143 -10.96 29.13 -3.94
CA GLY A 143 -11.08 29.50 -5.35
C GLY A 143 -10.02 28.89 -6.27
N ASP A 144 -9.07 28.13 -5.72
CA ASP A 144 -8.16 27.34 -6.56
C ASP A 144 -8.91 26.15 -7.20
N ALA A 145 -8.30 25.56 -8.23
CA ALA A 145 -8.75 24.28 -8.76
C ALA A 145 -8.65 23.20 -7.68
N ALA A 146 -9.40 22.09 -7.85
CA ALA A 146 -9.29 20.97 -6.94
C ALA A 146 -7.83 20.47 -6.87
N HIS A 147 -7.31 20.31 -5.65
CA HIS A 147 -6.03 19.67 -5.38
C HIS A 147 -6.19 18.15 -5.29
N THR A 148 -5.15 17.45 -5.65
CA THR A 148 -5.00 16.01 -5.50
C THR A 148 -4.28 15.74 -4.18
N TYR A 149 -4.83 14.83 -3.38
CA TYR A 149 -4.25 14.38 -2.11
C TYR A 149 -3.86 12.93 -2.26
N GLN A 150 -2.56 12.63 -2.12
CA GLN A 150 -2.03 11.29 -2.31
C GLN A 150 -1.79 10.61 -0.96
N PHE A 151 -2.49 9.51 -0.76
CA PHE A 151 -2.20 8.57 0.32
C PHE A 151 -1.23 7.52 -0.20
N SER A 152 -0.10 7.35 0.49
CA SER A 152 0.89 6.32 0.18
C SER A 152 1.03 5.41 1.38
N THR A 153 0.64 4.14 1.22
CA THR A 153 0.90 3.11 2.25
C THR A 153 2.12 2.30 1.85
N TYR A 154 3.00 2.05 2.80
CA TYR A 154 4.22 1.26 2.65
C TYR A 154 4.12 0.02 3.52
N ALA A 155 4.40 -1.15 2.96
CA ALA A 155 4.65 -2.37 3.71
C ALA A 155 6.14 -2.41 4.09
N VAL A 156 6.43 -2.59 5.36
CA VAL A 156 7.78 -2.46 5.94
C VAL A 156 8.17 -3.77 6.62
N ASP A 157 9.40 -4.25 6.38
CA ASP A 157 9.90 -5.54 6.88
C ASP A 157 10.38 -5.51 8.34
N THR A 158 10.19 -4.39 9.03
CA THR A 158 10.62 -4.19 10.40
C THR A 158 9.73 -3.17 11.13
N SER A 159 9.88 -3.10 12.44
CA SER A 159 9.40 -1.97 13.23
C SER A 159 10.45 -0.86 13.19
N LEU A 160 10.06 0.34 12.75
CA LEU A 160 10.96 1.47 12.63
C LEU A 160 11.34 2.02 14.00
N GLU A 161 12.63 2.12 14.29
CA GLU A 161 13.17 2.76 15.50
C GLU A 161 13.18 4.31 15.36
N LEU A 162 12.00 4.88 15.12
CA LEU A 162 11.80 6.30 14.91
C LEU A 162 10.93 6.87 16.03
N ALA A 163 11.33 7.98 16.63
CA ALA A 163 10.58 8.63 17.69
C ALA A 163 9.31 9.30 17.14
N ALA A 164 8.23 9.32 17.90
CA ALA A 164 7.05 10.10 17.56
C ALA A 164 7.39 11.60 17.41
N GLY A 165 6.65 12.30 16.55
CA GLY A 165 6.92 13.69 16.21
C GLY A 165 7.96 13.89 15.13
N ALA A 166 8.60 12.82 14.62
CA ALA A 166 9.52 12.88 13.49
C ALA A 166 8.90 13.54 12.26
N ASP A 167 9.73 14.19 11.46
CA ASP A 167 9.32 14.81 10.21
C ASP A 167 9.37 13.81 9.01
N ARG A 168 8.98 14.30 7.83
CA ARG A 168 8.97 13.51 6.59
C ARG A 168 10.36 12.96 6.23
N GLY A 169 11.40 13.77 6.34
CA GLY A 169 12.77 13.36 5.96
C GLY A 169 13.33 12.30 6.90
N GLU A 170 12.99 12.36 8.18
CA GLU A 170 13.35 11.34 9.17
C GLU A 170 12.62 10.02 8.90
N LEU A 171 11.32 10.07 8.54
CA LEU A 171 10.57 8.87 8.15
C LEU A 171 11.11 8.27 6.86
N ASP A 172 11.37 9.06 5.82
CA ASP A 172 11.93 8.58 4.55
C ASP A 172 13.28 7.91 4.77
N SER A 173 14.12 8.48 5.66
CA SER A 173 15.41 7.89 6.03
C SER A 173 15.26 6.56 6.79
N ALA A 174 14.24 6.44 7.64
CA ALA A 174 13.96 5.20 8.37
C ALA A 174 13.36 4.11 7.47
N LEU A 175 12.65 4.48 6.40
CA LEU A 175 12.08 3.57 5.41
C LEU A 175 13.13 3.05 4.42
N ASP A 176 14.26 3.73 4.25
CA ASP A 176 15.28 3.35 3.25
C ASP A 176 15.81 1.94 3.51
N GLY A 177 15.68 1.07 2.50
CA GLY A 177 16.06 -0.33 2.55
C GLY A 177 15.08 -1.27 3.26
N HIS A 178 13.96 -0.77 3.81
CA HIS A 178 12.97 -1.56 4.56
C HIS A 178 11.60 -1.67 3.87
N VAL A 179 11.38 -0.93 2.79
CA VAL A 179 10.11 -0.98 2.05
C VAL A 179 10.05 -2.23 1.18
N ILE A 180 9.04 -3.08 1.42
CA ILE A 180 8.74 -4.29 0.64
C ILE A 180 7.86 -3.95 -0.55
N ASP A 181 6.82 -3.14 -0.31
CA ASP A 181 5.82 -2.75 -1.32
C ASP A 181 5.20 -1.40 -0.95
N ARG A 182 4.59 -0.75 -1.93
CA ARG A 182 3.89 0.53 -1.77
C ARG A 182 2.58 0.51 -2.52
N TYR A 183 1.52 0.94 -1.85
CA TYR A 183 0.20 1.13 -2.46
C TYR A 183 -0.23 2.60 -2.36
N PRO A 184 -0.31 3.33 -3.47
CA PRO A 184 -0.87 4.68 -3.50
C PRO A 184 -2.36 4.64 -3.83
N PHE A 185 -3.13 5.58 -3.29
CA PHE A 185 -4.44 5.99 -3.79
C PHE A 185 -4.58 7.50 -3.64
N VAL A 186 -5.52 8.09 -4.35
CA VAL A 186 -5.70 9.54 -4.35
C VAL A 186 -7.15 9.94 -4.11
N GLY A 187 -7.33 11.15 -3.64
CA GLY A 187 -8.62 11.82 -3.60
C GLY A 187 -8.45 13.29 -3.97
N THR A 188 -9.53 13.95 -4.39
CA THR A 188 -9.52 15.36 -4.77
C THR A 188 -10.37 16.19 -3.83
N PHE A 189 -10.01 17.45 -3.64
CA PHE A 189 -10.82 18.40 -2.90
C PHE A 189 -10.57 19.83 -3.37
N ASP A 190 -11.64 20.61 -3.44
CA ASP A 190 -11.67 22.06 -3.66
C ASP A 190 -12.54 22.76 -2.60
N ARG A 191 -12.40 24.08 -2.46
CA ARG A 191 -13.23 24.88 -1.52
C ARG A 191 -13.59 26.28 -2.04
#